data_7ec45a3fa815fb17bbf144f1ab0316df
#
_entry.id   7ec45a3fa815fb17bbf144f1ab0316df
#
_cell.length_a   1.000
_cell.length_b   1.000
_cell.length_c   1.000
_cell.angle_alpha   90.00
_cell.angle_beta   90.00
_cell.angle_gamma   90.00
#
_symmetry.space_group_name_H-M   'P 1'
#
loop_
_entity.id
_entity.type
_entity.pdbx_description
1 polymer ?
#
loop_
_entity_poly.entity_id
_entity_poly.type
_entity_poly.pdbx_seq_one_letter_code
_entity_poly.pdbx_strand_id
1 'polypeptide(L)'
;KCPKEEGRIKMNESMATVFGLLGGLALFIFGMNMMSESLQKVAGDKMKKVLGVLTRNAVCGMLAGALVTAVLQSSSATTVLVIGFVSAGLMSLKQGISVIFGANIGTTMTAQLMAFKISDYIMPIVFIGFLIAFIAKKEKIKFVGQTIFAFGLLFVGIEMMGDVMKPLATSPVFINMMEKVSHIPVL
;
A
#
# COMPACT_ATOMS: atom_id res chain seq x y z
N LYS A 1 29.31 -4.22 45.39
CA LYS A 1 27.92 -3.99 44.93
C LYS A 1 27.93 -2.73 44.09
N CYS A 2 28.03 -2.84 42.78
CA CYS A 2 27.90 -1.73 41.85
C CYS A 2 26.42 -1.53 41.50
N PRO A 3 25.87 -0.32 41.64
CA PRO A 3 24.60 0.05 41.02
C PRO A 3 24.92 0.58 39.61
N LYS A 4 24.84 -0.29 38.62
CA LYS A 4 24.87 0.09 37.21
C LYS A 4 23.61 -0.43 36.55
N GLU A 5 22.53 0.32 36.67
CA GLU A 5 21.39 0.26 35.72
C GLU A 5 20.34 1.35 36.06
N GLU A 6 20.76 2.61 36.02
CA GLU A 6 19.82 3.74 36.09
C GLU A 6 20.22 4.79 35.06
N GLY A 7 19.82 4.56 33.82
CA GLY A 7 20.03 5.51 32.73
C GLY A 7 19.20 5.20 31.49
N ARG A 8 18.44 4.12 31.51
CA ARG A 8 17.48 3.86 30.43
C ARG A 8 16.20 4.59 30.80
N ILE A 9 15.87 5.68 30.07
CA ILE A 9 14.56 6.33 30.11
C ILE A 9 13.53 5.21 29.94
N LYS A 10 12.86 4.80 31.02
CA LYS A 10 11.71 3.90 30.95
C LYS A 10 10.63 4.70 30.23
N MET A 11 10.56 4.53 28.91
CA MET A 11 9.40 5.02 28.17
C MET A 11 8.17 4.38 28.79
N ASN A 12 7.23 5.20 29.23
CA ASN A 12 5.95 4.76 29.73
C ASN A 12 5.35 3.82 28.67
N GLU A 13 4.78 2.67 29.03
CA GLU A 13 4.26 1.69 28.08
C GLU A 13 3.32 2.36 27.04
N SER A 14 2.55 3.35 27.50
CA SER A 14 1.71 4.17 26.62
C SER A 14 2.50 4.97 25.58
N MET A 15 3.66 5.52 25.95
CA MET A 15 4.52 6.25 25.01
C MET A 15 5.17 5.31 23.99
N ALA A 16 5.61 4.14 24.42
CA ALA A 16 6.16 3.12 23.52
C ALA A 16 5.12 2.64 22.49
N THR A 17 3.88 2.48 22.93
CA THR A 17 2.74 2.14 22.07
C THR A 17 2.48 3.22 21.02
N VAL A 18 2.42 4.49 21.45
CA VAL A 18 2.17 5.62 20.53
C VAL A 18 3.32 5.75 19.52
N PHE A 19 4.57 5.72 19.96
CA PHE A 19 5.71 5.81 19.05
C PHE A 19 5.83 4.59 18.12
N GLY A 20 5.46 3.41 18.58
CA GLY A 20 5.39 2.21 17.73
C GLY A 20 4.33 2.30 16.65
N LEU A 21 3.14 2.81 16.97
CA LEU A 21 2.08 3.06 16.00
C LEU A 21 2.47 4.15 14.98
N LEU A 22 3.00 5.26 15.45
CA LEU A 22 3.42 6.36 14.57
C LEU A 22 4.60 5.94 13.68
N GLY A 23 5.57 5.21 14.23
CA GLY A 23 6.70 4.66 13.46
C GLY A 23 6.25 3.65 12.42
N GLY A 24 5.38 2.71 12.79
CA GLY A 24 4.79 1.74 11.87
C GLY A 24 3.97 2.42 10.77
N LEU A 25 3.16 3.41 11.12
CA LEU A 25 2.38 4.20 10.16
C LEU A 25 3.28 4.99 9.19
N ALA A 26 4.36 5.58 9.70
CA ALA A 26 5.33 6.30 8.87
C ALA A 26 6.00 5.36 7.85
N LEU A 27 6.43 4.16 8.28
CA LEU A 27 7.01 3.16 7.39
C LEU A 27 5.99 2.66 6.36
N PHE A 28 4.75 2.45 6.76
CA PHE A 28 3.67 2.04 5.88
C PHE A 28 3.41 3.08 4.78
N ILE A 29 3.21 4.35 5.16
CA ILE A 29 2.96 5.45 4.20
C ILE A 29 4.16 5.66 3.29
N PHE A 30 5.37 5.63 3.84
CA PHE A 30 6.60 5.78 3.06
C PHE A 30 6.76 4.62 2.06
N GLY A 31 6.56 3.37 2.51
CA GLY A 31 6.59 2.18 1.64
C GLY A 31 5.55 2.26 0.53
N MET A 32 4.31 2.67 0.85
CA MET A 32 3.24 2.83 -0.13
C MET A 32 3.58 3.88 -1.20
N ASN A 33 4.06 5.06 -0.80
CA ASN A 33 4.43 6.12 -1.72
C ASN A 33 5.61 5.71 -2.62
N MET A 34 6.67 5.14 -2.03
CA MET A 34 7.85 4.69 -2.75
C MET A 34 7.52 3.56 -3.73
N MET A 35 6.64 2.62 -3.35
CA MET A 35 6.15 1.56 -4.23
C MET A 35 5.39 2.15 -5.42
N SER A 36 4.46 3.09 -5.17
CA SER A 36 3.69 3.77 -6.20
C SER A 36 4.58 4.51 -7.20
N GLU A 37 5.52 5.32 -6.72
CA GLU A 37 6.44 6.07 -7.58
C GLU A 37 7.33 5.15 -8.41
N SER A 38 7.85 4.09 -7.81
CA SER A 38 8.74 3.15 -8.49
C SER A 38 8.00 2.36 -9.56
N LEU A 39 6.77 1.89 -9.26
CA LEU A 39 5.91 1.22 -10.24
C LEU A 39 5.54 2.14 -11.40
N GLN A 40 5.21 3.40 -11.14
CA GLN A 40 4.91 4.38 -12.18
C GLN A 40 6.10 4.60 -13.12
N LYS A 41 7.33 4.67 -12.58
CA LYS A 41 8.57 4.82 -13.38
C LYS A 41 8.87 3.58 -14.23
N VAL A 42 8.53 2.39 -13.75
CA VAL A 42 8.73 1.14 -14.51
C VAL A 42 7.70 0.95 -15.61
N ALA A 43 6.44 1.25 -15.33
CA ALA A 43 5.32 0.80 -16.15
C ALA A 43 4.45 1.93 -16.72
N GLY A 44 4.59 3.18 -16.28
CA GLY A 44 3.65 4.28 -16.57
C GLY A 44 3.37 4.51 -18.07
N ASP A 45 4.42 4.49 -18.92
CA ASP A 45 4.23 4.69 -20.37
C ASP A 45 3.52 3.51 -21.06
N LYS A 46 3.74 2.29 -20.55
CA LYS A 46 3.04 1.11 -21.05
C LYS A 46 1.56 1.13 -20.65
N MET A 47 1.26 1.65 -19.47
CA MET A 47 -0.13 1.74 -18.98
C MET A 47 -0.98 2.71 -19.79
N LYS A 48 -0.42 3.83 -20.26
CA LYS A 48 -1.09 4.73 -21.20
C LYS A 48 -1.48 4.03 -22.50
N LYS A 49 -0.57 3.18 -23.05
CA LYS A 49 -0.85 2.39 -24.25
C LYS A 49 -1.91 1.31 -24.01
N VAL A 50 -1.88 0.66 -22.85
CA VAL A 50 -2.88 -0.36 -22.47
C VAL A 50 -4.27 0.23 -22.45
N LEU A 51 -4.45 1.41 -21.84
CA LEU A 51 -5.74 2.11 -21.81
C LEU A 51 -6.26 2.46 -23.24
N GLY A 52 -5.37 2.89 -24.14
CA GLY A 52 -5.77 3.26 -25.51
C GLY A 52 -6.17 2.08 -26.38
N VAL A 53 -5.63 0.88 -26.15
CA VAL A 53 -5.83 -0.28 -27.03
C VAL A 53 -6.88 -1.26 -26.50
N LEU A 54 -6.94 -1.47 -25.18
CA LEU A 54 -7.77 -2.53 -24.58
C LEU A 54 -9.24 -2.14 -24.28
N THR A 55 -9.68 -0.94 -24.63
CA THR A 55 -11.01 -0.45 -24.26
C THR A 55 -12.13 -0.77 -25.26
N ARG A 56 -11.95 -1.79 -26.13
CA ARG A 56 -12.95 -2.14 -27.16
C ARG A 56 -14.31 -2.55 -26.58
N ASN A 57 -14.35 -3.23 -25.43
CA ASN A 57 -15.55 -3.69 -24.73
C ASN A 57 -15.55 -3.18 -23.30
N ALA A 58 -16.74 -3.05 -22.69
CA ALA A 58 -16.88 -2.60 -21.30
C ALA A 58 -16.10 -3.48 -20.31
N VAL A 59 -16.11 -4.80 -20.49
CA VAL A 59 -15.37 -5.76 -19.65
C VAL A 59 -13.86 -5.58 -19.82
N CYS A 60 -13.38 -5.44 -21.06
CA CYS A 60 -11.97 -5.18 -21.31
C CYS A 60 -11.53 -3.82 -20.73
N GLY A 61 -12.39 -2.79 -20.83
CA GLY A 61 -12.16 -1.49 -20.22
C GLY A 61 -12.03 -1.59 -18.70
N MET A 62 -12.91 -2.34 -18.05
CA MET A 62 -12.86 -2.58 -16.61
C MET A 62 -11.60 -3.33 -16.19
N LEU A 63 -11.22 -4.40 -16.90
CA LEU A 63 -9.97 -5.13 -16.62
C LEU A 63 -8.73 -4.26 -16.86
N ALA A 64 -8.72 -3.46 -17.92
CA ALA A 64 -7.65 -2.52 -18.21
C ALA A 64 -7.53 -1.46 -17.10
N GLY A 65 -8.64 -0.89 -16.64
CA GLY A 65 -8.70 0.04 -15.53
C GLY A 65 -8.19 -0.55 -14.22
N ALA A 66 -8.62 -1.77 -13.90
CA ALA A 66 -8.16 -2.48 -12.72
C ALA A 66 -6.63 -2.74 -12.76
N LEU A 67 -6.12 -3.24 -13.88
CA LEU A 67 -4.71 -3.52 -14.06
C LEU A 67 -3.86 -2.24 -14.02
N VAL A 68 -4.30 -1.18 -14.70
CA VAL A 68 -3.60 0.10 -14.70
C VAL A 68 -3.55 0.69 -13.30
N THR A 69 -4.67 0.67 -12.56
CA THR A 69 -4.72 1.20 -11.21
C THR A 69 -3.92 0.34 -10.23
N ALA A 70 -3.95 -0.99 -10.36
CA ALA A 70 -3.12 -1.87 -9.55
C ALA A 70 -1.61 -1.58 -9.72
N VAL A 71 -1.19 -1.19 -10.94
CA VAL A 71 0.21 -0.80 -11.23
C VAL A 71 0.50 0.64 -10.81
N LEU A 72 -0.37 1.60 -11.15
CA LEU A 72 -0.19 3.01 -10.81
C LEU A 72 -0.41 3.28 -9.32
N GLN A 73 -1.10 2.38 -8.61
CA GLN A 73 -1.47 2.52 -7.20
C GLN A 73 -2.27 3.81 -6.91
N SER A 74 -2.95 4.34 -7.93
CA SER A 74 -3.71 5.59 -7.84
C SER A 74 -4.90 5.57 -8.79
N SER A 75 -6.09 5.38 -8.24
CA SER A 75 -7.36 5.46 -8.98
C SER A 75 -7.63 6.89 -9.47
N SER A 76 -7.23 7.90 -8.71
CA SER A 76 -7.36 9.30 -9.09
C SER A 76 -6.50 9.62 -10.33
N ALA A 77 -5.25 9.18 -10.36
CA ALA A 77 -4.37 9.36 -11.53
C ALA A 77 -4.94 8.64 -12.77
N THR A 78 -5.46 7.42 -12.60
CA THR A 78 -6.12 6.68 -13.67
C THR A 78 -7.36 7.43 -14.17
N THR A 79 -8.18 7.95 -13.27
CA THR A 79 -9.40 8.70 -13.61
C THR A 79 -9.10 9.98 -14.38
N VAL A 80 -8.12 10.78 -13.93
CA VAL A 80 -7.70 12.00 -14.62
C VAL A 80 -7.19 11.68 -16.03
N LEU A 81 -6.44 10.60 -16.18
CA LEU A 81 -5.92 10.16 -17.47
C LEU A 81 -7.06 9.73 -18.42
N VAL A 82 -8.07 9.02 -17.89
CA VAL A 82 -9.28 8.63 -18.63
C VAL A 82 -10.09 9.86 -19.07
N ILE A 83 -10.29 10.82 -18.16
CA ILE A 83 -10.97 12.09 -18.50
C ILE A 83 -10.23 12.80 -19.62
N GLY A 84 -8.89 12.86 -19.55
CA GLY A 84 -8.07 13.43 -20.61
C GLY A 84 -8.26 12.72 -21.96
N PHE A 85 -8.33 11.38 -21.97
CA PHE A 85 -8.57 10.62 -23.21
C PHE A 85 -9.97 10.81 -23.77
N VAL A 86 -10.99 10.89 -22.92
CA VAL A 86 -12.37 11.18 -23.36
C VAL A 86 -12.45 12.59 -23.92
N SER A 87 -11.85 13.58 -23.26
CA SER A 87 -11.84 14.97 -23.71
C SER A 87 -11.08 15.16 -25.02
N ALA A 88 -10.02 14.38 -25.25
CA ALA A 88 -9.27 14.38 -26.50
C ALA A 88 -9.94 13.57 -27.64
N GLY A 89 -11.11 12.97 -27.40
CA GLY A 89 -11.80 12.13 -28.39
C GLY A 89 -11.11 10.77 -28.65
N LEU A 90 -10.13 10.39 -27.84
CA LEU A 90 -9.40 9.12 -27.96
C LEU A 90 -10.16 7.95 -27.37
N MET A 91 -11.18 8.23 -26.56
CA MET A 91 -12.00 7.25 -25.86
C MET A 91 -13.45 7.74 -25.76
N SER A 92 -14.42 6.87 -25.97
CA SER A 92 -15.82 7.21 -25.74
C SER A 92 -16.14 7.28 -24.24
N LEU A 93 -17.17 8.04 -23.86
CA LEU A 93 -17.62 8.16 -22.47
C LEU A 93 -17.95 6.78 -21.87
N LYS A 94 -18.61 5.89 -22.63
CA LYS A 94 -18.94 4.52 -22.19
C LYS A 94 -17.68 3.70 -21.85
N GLN A 95 -16.64 3.82 -22.65
CA GLN A 95 -15.35 3.18 -22.40
C GLN A 95 -14.69 3.79 -21.16
N GLY A 96 -14.69 5.11 -21.04
CA GLY A 96 -14.14 5.82 -19.88
C GLY A 96 -14.79 5.39 -18.57
N ILE A 97 -16.13 5.31 -18.53
CA ILE A 97 -16.87 4.82 -17.35
C ILE A 97 -16.44 3.39 -16.99
N SER A 98 -16.30 2.50 -17.98
CA SER A 98 -15.87 1.11 -17.72
C SER A 98 -14.47 1.05 -17.08
N VAL A 99 -13.55 1.89 -17.56
CA VAL A 99 -12.19 1.98 -16.99
C VAL A 99 -12.21 2.50 -15.57
N ILE A 100 -13.05 3.50 -15.26
CA ILE A 100 -13.18 4.06 -13.90
C ILE A 100 -13.73 3.00 -12.94
N PHE A 101 -14.73 2.21 -13.33
CA PHE A 101 -15.18 1.08 -12.52
C PHE A 101 -14.04 0.08 -12.25
N GLY A 102 -13.24 -0.22 -13.26
CA GLY A 102 -12.05 -1.04 -13.12
C GLY A 102 -11.02 -0.43 -12.19
N ALA A 103 -10.80 0.87 -12.27
CA ALA A 103 -9.88 1.59 -11.40
C ALA A 103 -10.24 1.45 -9.91
N ASN A 104 -11.52 1.52 -9.58
CA ASN A 104 -12.00 1.30 -8.21
C ASN A 104 -11.72 -0.14 -7.73
N ILE A 105 -11.89 -1.14 -8.60
CA ILE A 105 -11.52 -2.54 -8.30
C ILE A 105 -10.01 -2.64 -8.11
N GLY A 106 -9.20 -2.00 -8.97
CA GLY A 106 -7.74 -2.02 -8.90
C GLY A 106 -7.18 -1.50 -7.58
N THR A 107 -7.87 -0.52 -6.95
CA THR A 107 -7.48 0.00 -5.63
C THR A 107 -7.61 -1.07 -4.54
N THR A 108 -8.58 -1.97 -4.63
CA THR A 108 -8.77 -3.03 -3.63
C THR A 108 -7.72 -4.13 -3.70
N MET A 109 -7.02 -4.28 -4.84
CA MET A 109 -5.96 -5.28 -5.01
C MET A 109 -4.81 -5.09 -4.01
N THR A 110 -4.47 -3.85 -3.68
CA THR A 110 -3.44 -3.56 -2.67
C THR A 110 -3.88 -4.03 -1.29
N ALA A 111 -5.13 -3.74 -0.90
CA ALA A 111 -5.70 -4.21 0.36
C ALA A 111 -5.76 -5.75 0.41
N GLN A 112 -6.07 -6.40 -0.71
CA GLN A 112 -6.07 -7.86 -0.82
C GLN A 112 -4.66 -8.44 -0.62
N LEU A 113 -3.63 -7.81 -1.19
CA LEU A 113 -2.24 -8.23 -0.99
C LEU A 113 -1.82 -8.11 0.49
N MET A 114 -2.30 -7.09 1.20
CA MET A 114 -2.03 -6.90 2.63
C MET A 114 -2.69 -7.97 3.53
N ALA A 115 -3.76 -8.63 3.06
CA ALA A 115 -4.44 -9.69 3.79
C ALA A 115 -3.63 -11.01 3.84
N PHE A 116 -2.63 -11.18 2.99
CA PHE A 116 -1.76 -12.34 3.02
C PHE A 116 -0.77 -12.26 4.20
N LYS A 117 -0.70 -13.32 5.00
CA LYS A 117 0.30 -13.46 6.07
C LYS A 117 1.68 -13.78 5.46
N ILE A 118 2.45 -12.75 5.15
CA ILE A 118 3.80 -12.86 4.55
C ILE A 118 4.89 -12.61 5.61
N SER A 119 4.51 -12.58 6.90
CA SER A 119 5.40 -12.19 8.01
C SER A 119 6.77 -12.87 7.96
N ASP A 120 6.82 -14.17 7.68
CA ASP A 120 8.08 -14.93 7.68
C ASP A 120 9.03 -14.55 6.53
N TYR A 121 8.51 -13.94 5.47
CA TYR A 121 9.27 -13.59 4.27
C TYR A 121 9.56 -12.09 4.12
N ILE A 122 9.07 -11.26 5.03
CA ILE A 122 9.21 -9.80 4.94
C ILE A 122 10.68 -9.38 4.92
N MET A 123 11.50 -9.87 5.85
CA MET A 123 12.90 -9.49 5.95
C MET A 123 13.73 -9.93 4.73
N PRO A 124 13.61 -11.17 4.22
CA PRO A 124 14.20 -11.56 2.94
C PRO A 124 13.78 -10.66 1.77
N ILE A 125 12.50 -10.29 1.67
CA ILE A 125 11.99 -9.41 0.61
C ILE A 125 12.64 -8.02 0.69
N VAL A 126 12.69 -7.43 1.89
CA VAL A 126 13.35 -6.14 2.13
C VAL A 126 14.82 -6.21 1.71
N PHE A 127 15.54 -7.25 2.13
CA PHE A 127 16.96 -7.39 1.83
C PHE A 127 17.22 -7.57 0.33
N ILE A 128 16.48 -8.44 -0.35
CA ILE A 128 16.61 -8.67 -1.79
C ILE A 128 16.26 -7.39 -2.56
N GLY A 129 15.17 -6.73 -2.19
CA GLY A 129 14.77 -5.46 -2.81
C GLY A 129 15.84 -4.39 -2.66
N PHE A 130 16.42 -4.26 -1.47
CA PHE A 130 17.52 -3.35 -1.19
C PHE A 130 18.76 -3.66 -2.06
N LEU A 131 19.18 -4.93 -2.11
CA LEU A 131 20.34 -5.33 -2.92
C LEU A 131 20.15 -5.00 -4.40
N ILE A 132 18.98 -5.33 -4.94
CA ILE A 132 18.67 -5.03 -6.35
C ILE A 132 18.68 -3.51 -6.58
N ALA A 133 18.02 -2.72 -5.70
CA ALA A 133 17.98 -1.27 -5.83
C ALA A 133 19.36 -0.62 -5.72
N PHE A 134 20.26 -1.18 -4.89
CA PHE A 134 21.57 -0.62 -4.62
C PHE A 134 22.59 -0.99 -5.70
N ILE A 135 22.59 -2.25 -6.17
CA ILE A 135 23.60 -2.77 -7.10
C ILE A 135 23.24 -2.48 -8.57
N ALA A 136 21.94 -2.31 -8.87
CA ALA A 136 21.51 -2.15 -10.25
C ALA A 136 22.02 -0.86 -10.90
N LYS A 137 22.75 -1.00 -12.02
CA LYS A 137 23.20 0.12 -12.85
C LYS A 137 22.13 0.64 -13.82
N LYS A 138 21.15 -0.21 -14.19
CA LYS A 138 20.05 0.16 -15.09
C LYS A 138 18.89 0.73 -14.27
N GLU A 139 18.43 1.93 -14.62
CA GLU A 139 17.34 2.61 -13.90
C GLU A 139 16.09 1.75 -13.73
N LYS A 140 15.66 1.03 -14.80
CA LYS A 140 14.50 0.16 -14.72
C LYS A 140 14.64 -0.94 -13.66
N ILE A 141 15.82 -1.57 -13.57
CA ILE A 141 16.10 -2.63 -12.59
C ILE A 141 16.18 -2.03 -11.19
N LYS A 142 16.75 -0.83 -11.07
CA LYS A 142 16.78 -0.08 -9.80
C LYS A 142 15.37 0.19 -9.28
N PHE A 143 14.45 0.66 -10.14
CA PHE A 143 13.07 0.90 -9.75
C PHE A 143 12.30 -0.39 -9.43
N VAL A 144 12.58 -1.50 -10.12
CA VAL A 144 12.04 -2.82 -9.74
C VAL A 144 12.52 -3.21 -8.34
N GLY A 145 13.82 -3.05 -8.05
CA GLY A 145 14.38 -3.29 -6.72
C GLY A 145 13.72 -2.40 -5.65
N GLN A 146 13.54 -1.12 -5.95
CA GLN A 146 12.85 -0.19 -5.06
C GLN A 146 11.38 -0.58 -4.82
N THR A 147 10.68 -1.11 -5.83
CA THR A 147 9.32 -1.61 -5.66
C THR A 147 9.27 -2.79 -4.69
N ILE A 148 10.19 -3.76 -4.84
CA ILE A 148 10.28 -4.92 -3.96
C ILE A 148 10.65 -4.50 -2.54
N PHE A 149 11.60 -3.59 -2.39
CA PHE A 149 12.02 -3.03 -1.11
C PHE A 149 10.86 -2.30 -0.42
N ALA A 150 10.18 -1.42 -1.15
CA ALA A 150 9.05 -0.64 -0.66
C ALA A 150 7.87 -1.51 -0.25
N PHE A 151 7.61 -2.59 -1.01
CA PHE A 151 6.61 -3.60 -0.67
C PHE A 151 6.95 -4.26 0.68
N GLY A 152 8.19 -4.71 0.88
CA GLY A 152 8.63 -5.24 2.16
C GLY A 152 8.50 -4.22 3.29
N LEU A 153 8.89 -2.96 3.07
CA LEU A 153 8.81 -1.89 4.05
C LEU A 153 7.36 -1.59 4.51
N LEU A 154 6.42 -1.67 3.57
CA LEU A 154 4.99 -1.53 3.84
C LEU A 154 4.51 -2.60 4.82
N PHE A 155 4.92 -3.87 4.62
CA PHE A 155 4.57 -4.96 5.52
C PHE A 155 5.26 -4.83 6.89
N VAL A 156 6.51 -4.39 6.95
CA VAL A 156 7.19 -4.06 8.22
C VAL A 156 6.37 -3.04 9.01
N GLY A 157 5.87 -2.00 8.34
CA GLY A 157 5.01 -1.00 8.98
C GLY A 157 3.73 -1.59 9.55
N ILE A 158 3.05 -2.47 8.79
CA ILE A 158 1.82 -3.15 9.25
C ILE A 158 2.12 -4.06 10.45
N GLU A 159 3.17 -4.86 10.38
CA GLU A 159 3.57 -5.78 11.44
C GLU A 159 3.90 -5.02 12.73
N MET A 160 4.67 -3.94 12.61
CA MET A 160 5.04 -3.07 13.72
C MET A 160 3.81 -2.45 14.40
N MET A 161 2.83 -1.98 13.61
CA MET A 161 1.56 -1.50 14.14
C MET A 161 0.76 -2.62 14.82
N GLY A 162 0.71 -3.81 14.21
CA GLY A 162 0.01 -4.97 14.72
C GLY A 162 0.56 -5.44 16.07
N ASP A 163 1.88 -5.50 16.21
CA ASP A 163 2.54 -5.94 17.45
C ASP A 163 2.26 -5.00 18.62
N VAL A 164 2.23 -3.71 18.36
CA VAL A 164 1.91 -2.70 19.36
C VAL A 164 0.42 -2.71 19.74
N MET A 165 -0.46 -3.10 18.81
CA MET A 165 -1.90 -3.17 19.06
C MET A 165 -2.34 -4.44 19.81
N LYS A 166 -1.58 -5.54 19.75
CA LYS A 166 -1.92 -6.80 20.42
C LYS A 166 -2.16 -6.63 21.94
N PRO A 167 -1.28 -5.96 22.72
CA PRO A 167 -1.51 -5.73 24.14
C PRO A 167 -2.75 -4.87 24.42
N LEU A 168 -3.04 -3.89 23.53
CA LEU A 168 -4.22 -3.04 23.66
C LEU A 168 -5.52 -3.84 23.47
N ALA A 169 -5.53 -4.74 22.48
CA ALA A 169 -6.70 -5.57 22.18
C ALA A 169 -7.08 -6.52 23.33
N THR A 170 -6.12 -6.88 24.19
CA THR A 170 -6.35 -7.72 25.38
C THR A 170 -6.61 -6.92 26.65
N SER A 171 -6.57 -5.58 26.59
CA SER A 171 -6.81 -4.75 27.75
C SER A 171 -8.29 -4.76 28.17
N PRO A 172 -8.61 -4.84 29.48
CA PRO A 172 -10.00 -4.83 29.96
C PRO A 172 -10.78 -3.57 29.54
N VAL A 173 -10.08 -2.44 29.41
CA VAL A 173 -10.68 -1.17 28.99
C VAL A 173 -11.15 -1.24 27.54
N PHE A 174 -10.36 -1.84 26.66
CA PHE A 174 -10.71 -2.01 25.25
C PHE A 174 -11.87 -3.00 25.09
N ILE A 175 -11.84 -4.13 25.80
CA ILE A 175 -12.91 -5.14 25.77
C ILE A 175 -14.24 -4.53 26.22
N ASN A 176 -14.26 -3.83 27.36
CA ASN A 176 -15.46 -3.17 27.87
C ASN A 176 -16.00 -2.08 26.91
N MET A 177 -15.10 -1.38 26.20
CA MET A 177 -15.48 -0.38 25.22
C MET A 177 -16.14 -1.04 23.99
N MET A 178 -15.59 -2.14 23.52
CA MET A 178 -16.12 -2.92 22.40
C MET A 178 -17.47 -3.57 22.75
N GLU A 179 -17.64 -4.09 23.96
CA GLU A 179 -18.92 -4.62 24.44
C GLU A 179 -20.00 -3.53 24.47
N LYS A 180 -19.67 -2.33 24.95
CA LYS A 180 -20.61 -1.20 24.93
C LYS A 180 -21.03 -0.78 23.53
N VAL A 181 -20.10 -0.81 22.57
CA VAL A 181 -20.38 -0.46 21.17
C VAL A 181 -21.20 -1.56 20.47
N SER A 182 -20.97 -2.84 20.79
CA SER A 182 -21.72 -3.96 20.21
C SER A 182 -23.20 -3.99 20.64
N HIS A 183 -23.54 -3.33 21.75
CA HIS A 183 -24.94 -3.21 22.23
C HIS A 183 -25.70 -2.02 21.62
N ILE A 184 -25.08 -1.22 20.73
CA ILE A 184 -25.77 -0.14 20.03
C ILE A 184 -26.37 -0.71 18.73
N PRO A 185 -27.72 -0.83 18.61
CA PRO A 185 -28.38 -1.53 17.50
C PRO A 185 -28.42 -0.74 16.20
N VAL A 186 -27.50 0.22 15.96
CA VAL A 186 -27.47 1.10 14.79
C VAL A 186 -26.23 0.83 13.90
N LEU A 187 -25.48 -0.16 14.21
CA LEU A 187 -24.38 -0.68 13.40
C LEU A 187 -24.57 -2.18 13.20
#